data_b21ee76286c047830fa487a8ed5bf418
#
_entry.id   b21ee76286c047830fa487a8ed5bf418
#
_cell.length_a   1.000
_cell.length_b   1.000
_cell.length_c   1.000
_cell.angle_alpha   90.00
_cell.angle_beta   90.00
_cell.angle_gamma   90.00
#
_symmetry.space_group_name_H-M   'P 1'
#
loop_
_entity.id
_entity.type
_entity.pdbx_description
1 polymer ?
#
loop_
_entity_poly.entity_id
_entity_poly.type
_entity_poly.pdbx_seq_one_letter_code
_entity_poly.pdbx_strand_id
1 'polypeptide(L)'
;MRAAVSDKPRSAARVLRALAFAACVLYLALKIAWVSGSRVGIPDGSMLLEHHTAMIVGNSASVLIDSMVVVLALLLTQPWGRRVPVWLLILPAWAATGLLSPIMVGYPLQLGARLLGGTAAPSGGPAARPFLDEWVFTVVYTGFIVQALALGALFVLYARARWGHLWRGRISGLAGQGPTRGVQRATALMASAVVLVPLTAHLLWATGSASGLTATKIAERTSDFYALEAAYVLFAVMTVTGLLLVAFPRAGALPLRLPLSLAFVGSAALACWGGYMMLTALENRDPSRRISELMNVTYSMQLLAGMLVFTMGAYFFAERAAQRGHGEESVASSDSVLHTVLTHDG
;
A
#
# COMPACT_ATOMS: atom_id res chain seq x y z
N MET A 1 -21.26 -8.89 -39.50
CA MET A 1 -20.41 -9.80 -38.68
C MET A 1 -20.00 -9.02 -37.44
N ARG A 2 -20.69 -9.19 -36.28
CA ARG A 2 -20.35 -8.55 -35.02
C ARG A 2 -19.15 -9.26 -34.46
N ALA A 3 -17.98 -8.58 -34.39
CA ALA A 3 -16.77 -9.09 -33.76
C ALA A 3 -17.08 -9.47 -32.31
N ALA A 4 -16.80 -10.70 -31.95
CA ALA A 4 -16.90 -11.20 -30.58
C ALA A 4 -15.95 -10.39 -29.69
N VAL A 5 -16.49 -9.38 -29.01
CA VAL A 5 -15.77 -8.63 -27.97
C VAL A 5 -15.40 -9.64 -26.91
N SER A 6 -14.11 -9.88 -26.76
CA SER A 6 -13.51 -10.85 -25.85
C SER A 6 -14.10 -10.70 -24.44
N ASP A 7 -14.87 -11.69 -23.98
CA ASP A 7 -15.46 -11.76 -22.63
C ASP A 7 -14.40 -12.05 -21.53
N LYS A 8 -13.16 -12.29 -21.92
CA LYS A 8 -12.04 -12.61 -21.01
C LYS A 8 -11.78 -11.63 -19.87
N PRO A 9 -11.78 -10.28 -20.07
CA PRO A 9 -11.55 -9.37 -18.95
C PRO A 9 -12.69 -9.33 -17.93
N ARG A 10 -13.93 -9.61 -18.36
CA ARG A 10 -15.10 -9.66 -17.44
C ARG A 10 -15.11 -10.91 -16.59
N SER A 11 -14.66 -12.05 -17.12
CA SER A 11 -14.55 -13.30 -16.37
C SER A 11 -13.43 -13.23 -15.34
N ALA A 12 -12.25 -12.68 -15.70
CA ALA A 12 -11.15 -12.46 -14.77
C ALA A 12 -11.54 -11.56 -13.60
N ALA A 13 -12.22 -10.43 -13.85
CA ALA A 13 -12.68 -9.54 -12.79
C ALA A 13 -13.70 -10.20 -11.84
N ARG A 14 -14.56 -11.09 -12.34
CA ARG A 14 -15.50 -11.88 -11.51
C ARG A 14 -14.76 -12.84 -10.60
N VAL A 15 -13.77 -13.58 -11.12
CA VAL A 15 -12.96 -14.52 -10.33
C VAL A 15 -12.15 -13.77 -9.26
N LEU A 16 -11.46 -12.70 -9.62
CA LEU A 16 -10.69 -11.90 -8.67
C LEU A 16 -11.58 -11.32 -7.56
N ARG A 17 -12.78 -10.84 -7.90
CA ARG A 17 -13.74 -10.38 -6.89
C ARG A 17 -14.18 -11.51 -5.97
N ALA A 18 -14.48 -12.69 -6.51
CA ALA A 18 -14.85 -13.84 -5.71
C ALA A 18 -13.72 -14.27 -4.76
N LEU A 19 -12.47 -14.26 -5.22
CA LEU A 19 -11.29 -14.53 -4.38
C LEU A 19 -11.13 -13.50 -3.27
N ALA A 20 -11.26 -12.20 -3.58
CA ALA A 20 -11.19 -11.14 -2.58
C ALA A 20 -12.29 -11.32 -1.51
N PHE A 21 -13.51 -11.65 -1.92
CA PHE A 21 -14.62 -11.89 -0.98
C PHE A 21 -14.39 -13.13 -0.13
N ALA A 22 -13.98 -14.25 -0.72
CA ALA A 22 -13.72 -15.49 0.00
C ALA A 22 -12.63 -15.28 1.07
N ALA A 23 -11.55 -14.56 0.73
CA ALA A 23 -10.49 -14.22 1.68
C ALA A 23 -10.99 -13.31 2.82
N CYS A 24 -11.85 -12.33 2.52
CA CYS A 24 -12.48 -11.48 3.54
C CYS A 24 -13.42 -12.25 4.46
N VAL A 25 -14.29 -13.10 3.91
CA VAL A 25 -15.31 -13.82 4.67
C VAL A 25 -14.68 -14.69 5.75
N LEU A 26 -13.58 -15.38 5.43
CA LEU A 26 -12.90 -16.24 6.39
C LEU A 26 -12.38 -15.46 7.61
N TYR A 27 -11.77 -14.31 7.36
CA TYR A 27 -11.24 -13.46 8.42
C TYR A 27 -12.36 -12.76 9.21
N LEU A 28 -13.38 -12.24 8.52
CA LEU A 28 -14.56 -11.65 9.14
C LEU A 28 -15.31 -12.65 10.03
N ALA A 29 -15.44 -13.92 9.59
CA ALA A 29 -16.08 -14.96 10.38
C ALA A 29 -15.35 -15.19 11.71
N LEU A 30 -14.01 -15.27 11.69
CA LEU A 30 -13.20 -15.36 12.92
C LEU A 30 -13.42 -14.15 13.84
N LYS A 31 -13.38 -12.94 13.31
CA LYS A 31 -13.56 -11.70 14.09
C LYS A 31 -14.95 -11.61 14.71
N ILE A 32 -16.00 -11.94 13.94
CA ILE A 32 -17.37 -11.96 14.43
C ILE A 32 -17.53 -13.03 15.52
N ALA A 33 -16.95 -14.23 15.33
CA ALA A 33 -16.97 -15.28 16.33
C ALA A 33 -16.33 -14.79 17.65
N TRP A 34 -15.19 -14.11 17.59
CA TRP A 34 -14.52 -13.57 18.79
C TRP A 34 -15.33 -12.47 19.47
N VAL A 35 -15.91 -11.55 18.71
CA VAL A 35 -16.82 -10.50 19.27
C VAL A 35 -18.05 -11.12 19.90
N SER A 36 -18.54 -12.26 19.36
CA SER A 36 -19.68 -13.03 19.90
C SER A 36 -19.31 -13.93 21.09
N GLY A 37 -18.05 -13.87 21.57
CA GLY A 37 -17.59 -14.63 22.73
C GLY A 37 -16.99 -16.01 22.46
N SER A 38 -16.80 -16.39 21.17
CA SER A 38 -16.10 -17.61 20.81
C SER A 38 -14.60 -17.53 21.15
N ARG A 39 -14.03 -18.64 21.58
CA ARG A 39 -12.58 -18.78 21.89
C ARG A 39 -11.82 -19.55 20.82
N VAL A 40 -12.38 -19.78 19.66
CA VAL A 40 -11.73 -20.54 18.58
C VAL A 40 -10.40 -19.88 18.20
N GLY A 41 -9.30 -20.63 18.30
CA GLY A 41 -7.96 -20.14 18.01
C GLY A 41 -7.37 -19.18 19.05
N ILE A 42 -7.99 -19.03 20.20
CA ILE A 42 -7.48 -18.29 21.35
C ILE A 42 -7.10 -19.30 22.44
N PRO A 43 -5.80 -19.50 22.71
CA PRO A 43 -5.37 -20.45 23.72
C PRO A 43 -5.77 -20.01 25.13
N ASP A 44 -5.96 -20.99 26.03
CA ASP A 44 -6.26 -20.73 27.42
C ASP A 44 -5.11 -19.91 28.06
N GLY A 45 -5.49 -18.82 28.74
CA GLY A 45 -4.54 -17.88 29.34
C GLY A 45 -3.95 -16.86 28.39
N SER A 46 -4.50 -16.69 27.19
CA SER A 46 -4.16 -15.57 26.28
C SER A 46 -4.52 -14.21 26.92
N MET A 47 -3.66 -13.21 26.73
CA MET A 47 -3.92 -11.81 27.14
C MET A 47 -5.23 -11.23 26.54
N LEU A 48 -5.70 -11.79 25.42
CA LEU A 48 -6.98 -11.41 24.82
C LEU A 48 -8.17 -11.71 25.73
N LEU A 49 -8.09 -12.78 26.53
CA LEU A 49 -9.15 -13.16 27.45
C LEU A 49 -9.16 -12.30 28.72
N GLU A 50 -8.00 -11.74 29.10
CA GLU A 50 -7.85 -10.82 30.24
C GLU A 50 -8.38 -9.42 29.93
N HIS A 51 -8.33 -8.98 28.66
CA HIS A 51 -8.70 -7.64 28.21
C HIS A 51 -9.91 -7.67 27.26
N HIS A 52 -11.02 -8.23 27.73
CA HIS A 52 -12.22 -8.49 26.93
C HIS A 52 -12.75 -7.25 26.18
N THR A 53 -12.81 -6.09 26.84
CA THR A 53 -13.28 -4.84 26.21
C THR A 53 -12.35 -4.40 25.07
N ALA A 54 -11.03 -4.44 25.28
CA ALA A 54 -10.06 -4.08 24.24
C ALA A 54 -10.14 -5.06 23.06
N MET A 55 -10.36 -6.34 23.35
CA MET A 55 -10.57 -7.38 22.33
C MET A 55 -11.81 -7.07 21.47
N ILE A 56 -12.95 -6.76 22.09
CA ILE A 56 -14.18 -6.42 21.35
C ILE A 56 -13.99 -5.16 20.52
N VAL A 57 -13.45 -4.09 21.08
CA VAL A 57 -13.24 -2.81 20.37
C VAL A 57 -12.26 -3.02 19.18
N GLY A 58 -11.12 -3.68 19.41
CA GLY A 58 -10.13 -3.92 18.37
C GLY A 58 -10.66 -4.81 17.23
N ASN A 59 -11.39 -5.88 17.56
CA ASN A 59 -12.00 -6.75 16.56
C ASN A 59 -13.13 -6.05 15.81
N SER A 60 -13.95 -5.24 16.48
CA SER A 60 -15.03 -4.46 15.84
C SER A 60 -14.46 -3.41 14.88
N ALA A 61 -13.39 -2.72 15.27
CA ALA A 61 -12.68 -1.79 14.37
C ALA A 61 -12.09 -2.53 13.14
N SER A 62 -11.51 -3.71 13.35
CA SER A 62 -11.01 -4.56 12.27
C SER A 62 -12.13 -4.99 11.32
N VAL A 63 -13.29 -5.41 11.84
CA VAL A 63 -14.47 -5.77 11.01
C VAL A 63 -14.90 -4.59 10.13
N LEU A 64 -14.88 -3.37 10.68
CA LEU A 64 -15.21 -2.17 9.90
C LEU A 64 -14.20 -1.95 8.76
N ILE A 65 -12.90 -2.06 9.03
CA ILE A 65 -11.83 -1.90 8.04
C ILE A 65 -11.96 -2.97 6.94
N ASP A 66 -12.18 -4.22 7.31
CA ASP A 66 -12.34 -5.32 6.35
C ASP A 66 -13.62 -5.20 5.52
N SER A 67 -14.68 -4.65 6.09
CA SER A 67 -15.91 -4.30 5.34
C SER A 67 -15.64 -3.24 4.27
N MET A 68 -14.74 -2.29 4.52
CA MET A 68 -14.31 -1.31 3.51
C MET A 68 -13.59 -1.98 2.33
N VAL A 69 -12.87 -3.08 2.57
CA VAL A 69 -12.24 -3.87 1.50
C VAL A 69 -13.28 -4.48 0.57
N VAL A 70 -14.39 -5.00 1.12
CA VAL A 70 -15.52 -5.52 0.33
C VAL A 70 -16.14 -4.41 -0.53
N VAL A 71 -16.36 -3.23 0.06
CA VAL A 71 -16.85 -2.05 -0.65
C VAL A 71 -15.89 -1.65 -1.77
N LEU A 72 -14.59 -1.63 -1.51
CA LEU A 72 -13.56 -1.33 -2.51
C LEU A 72 -13.59 -2.34 -3.67
N ALA A 73 -13.69 -3.64 -3.40
CA ALA A 73 -13.79 -4.66 -4.44
C ALA A 73 -15.05 -4.49 -5.30
N LEU A 74 -16.18 -4.06 -4.71
CA LEU A 74 -17.39 -3.71 -5.44
C LEU A 74 -17.18 -2.45 -6.30
N LEU A 75 -16.60 -1.39 -5.74
CA LEU A 75 -16.29 -0.15 -6.47
C LEU A 75 -15.42 -0.41 -7.70
N LEU A 76 -14.43 -1.30 -7.59
CA LEU A 76 -13.53 -1.64 -8.68
C LEU A 76 -14.17 -2.51 -9.78
N THR A 77 -15.28 -3.20 -9.48
CA THR A 77 -15.89 -4.18 -10.40
C THR A 77 -17.26 -3.80 -10.93
N GLN A 78 -17.97 -2.89 -10.25
CA GLN A 78 -19.33 -2.49 -10.64
C GLN A 78 -19.34 -1.24 -11.52
N PRO A 79 -20.34 -1.08 -12.41
CA PRO A 79 -20.45 0.09 -13.30
C PRO A 79 -20.55 1.43 -12.55
N TRP A 80 -21.22 1.46 -11.39
CA TRP A 80 -21.39 2.65 -10.58
C TRP A 80 -20.07 3.17 -9.98
N GLY A 81 -19.07 2.31 -9.80
CA GLY A 81 -17.73 2.70 -9.35
C GLY A 81 -17.06 3.71 -10.28
N ARG A 82 -17.42 3.74 -11.57
CA ARG A 82 -16.90 4.74 -12.51
C ARG A 82 -17.42 6.16 -12.26
N ARG A 83 -18.54 6.31 -11.55
CA ARG A 83 -19.13 7.60 -11.18
C ARG A 83 -18.53 8.17 -9.90
N VAL A 84 -17.81 7.35 -9.14
CA VAL A 84 -17.20 7.76 -7.87
C VAL A 84 -16.03 8.70 -8.13
N PRO A 85 -15.89 9.79 -7.35
CA PRO A 85 -14.75 10.70 -7.43
C PRO A 85 -13.42 9.96 -7.30
N VAL A 86 -12.40 10.42 -8.03
CA VAL A 86 -11.09 9.77 -8.14
C VAL A 86 -10.43 9.58 -6.77
N TRP A 87 -10.47 10.60 -5.92
CA TRP A 87 -9.85 10.57 -4.58
C TRP A 87 -10.48 9.54 -3.65
N LEU A 88 -11.80 9.33 -3.76
CA LEU A 88 -12.53 8.34 -2.95
C LEU A 88 -12.20 6.89 -3.34
N LEU A 89 -11.55 6.68 -4.47
CA LEU A 89 -11.06 5.38 -4.94
C LEU A 89 -9.56 5.22 -4.70
N ILE A 90 -8.79 6.24 -5.04
CA ILE A 90 -7.33 6.15 -4.97
C ILE A 90 -6.85 6.09 -3.52
N LEU A 91 -7.44 6.87 -2.62
CA LEU A 91 -7.01 6.89 -1.21
C LEU A 91 -7.23 5.54 -0.51
N PRO A 92 -8.43 4.91 -0.56
CA PRO A 92 -8.61 3.57 0.00
C PRO A 92 -7.77 2.49 -0.69
N ALA A 93 -7.59 2.58 -2.02
CA ALA A 93 -6.75 1.62 -2.74
C ALA A 93 -5.26 1.76 -2.36
N TRP A 94 -4.79 2.99 -2.17
CA TRP A 94 -3.44 3.27 -1.68
C TRP A 94 -3.25 2.80 -0.24
N ALA A 95 -4.21 3.07 0.64
CA ALA A 95 -4.18 2.59 2.02
C ALA A 95 -4.21 1.05 2.11
N ALA A 96 -5.09 0.39 1.33
CA ALA A 96 -5.12 -1.07 1.26
C ALA A 96 -3.80 -1.65 0.72
N THR A 97 -3.22 -1.03 -0.31
CA THR A 97 -1.89 -1.40 -0.81
C THR A 97 -0.84 -1.27 0.29
N GLY A 98 -0.87 -0.16 1.02
CA GLY A 98 0.09 0.13 2.09
C GLY A 98 0.02 -0.85 3.25
N LEU A 99 -1.19 -1.21 3.70
CA LEU A 99 -1.38 -2.16 4.79
C LEU A 99 -1.05 -3.60 4.40
N LEU A 100 -1.38 -4.01 3.16
CA LEU A 100 -1.23 -5.39 2.72
C LEU A 100 0.16 -5.69 2.15
N SER A 101 0.86 -4.73 1.55
CA SER A 101 2.17 -4.97 0.91
C SER A 101 3.24 -5.48 1.87
N PRO A 102 3.40 -4.92 3.10
CA PRO A 102 4.36 -5.46 4.06
C PRO A 102 4.05 -6.88 4.51
N ILE A 103 2.77 -7.25 4.58
CA ILE A 103 2.35 -8.63 4.87
C ILE A 103 2.73 -9.55 3.70
N MET A 104 2.46 -9.11 2.46
CA MET A 104 2.80 -9.87 1.24
C MET A 104 4.30 -10.13 1.09
N VAL A 105 5.15 -9.22 1.53
CA VAL A 105 6.60 -9.35 1.46
C VAL A 105 7.16 -9.95 2.75
N GLY A 106 6.75 -9.42 3.89
CA GLY A 106 7.27 -9.79 5.20
C GLY A 106 6.96 -11.25 5.57
N TYR A 107 5.71 -11.68 5.43
CA TYR A 107 5.33 -13.04 5.81
C TYR A 107 6.06 -14.13 5.01
N PRO A 108 6.18 -14.09 3.67
CA PRO A 108 7.00 -15.02 2.93
C PRO A 108 8.50 -14.95 3.27
N LEU A 109 9.04 -13.76 3.57
CA LEU A 109 10.42 -13.62 4.01
C LEU A 109 10.65 -14.28 5.37
N GLN A 110 9.73 -14.08 6.33
CA GLN A 110 9.77 -14.72 7.63
C GLN A 110 9.70 -16.24 7.50
N LEU A 111 8.76 -16.75 6.69
CA LEU A 111 8.65 -18.17 6.43
C LEU A 111 9.92 -18.74 5.79
N GLY A 112 10.49 -18.04 4.81
CA GLY A 112 11.76 -18.41 4.19
C GLY A 112 12.92 -18.42 5.19
N ALA A 113 13.01 -17.41 6.05
CA ALA A 113 14.02 -17.35 7.09
C ALA A 113 13.91 -18.54 8.09
N ARG A 114 12.68 -18.90 8.47
CA ARG A 114 12.43 -20.06 9.35
C ARG A 114 12.82 -21.38 8.69
N LEU A 115 12.53 -21.56 7.39
CA LEU A 115 12.94 -22.74 6.62
C LEU A 115 14.48 -22.88 6.52
N LEU A 116 15.21 -21.77 6.61
CA LEU A 116 16.68 -21.73 6.62
C LEU A 116 17.28 -21.86 8.05
N GLY A 117 16.47 -22.24 9.05
CA GLY A 117 16.92 -22.44 10.41
C GLY A 117 16.81 -21.19 11.32
N GLY A 118 16.10 -20.18 10.85
CA GLY A 118 15.78 -19.00 11.65
C GLY A 118 14.80 -19.28 12.79
N THR A 119 14.85 -18.45 13.82
CA THR A 119 13.95 -18.52 14.98
C THR A 119 12.68 -17.70 14.74
N ALA A 120 11.54 -18.30 15.00
CA ALA A 120 10.27 -17.55 15.04
C ALA A 120 10.25 -16.63 16.28
N ALA A 121 9.64 -15.46 16.14
CA ALA A 121 9.27 -14.70 17.33
C ALA A 121 8.24 -15.55 18.12
N PRO A 122 8.49 -15.82 19.41
CA PRO A 122 7.43 -16.34 20.25
C PRO A 122 6.30 -15.30 20.21
N SER A 123 5.08 -15.74 19.99
CA SER A 123 3.93 -14.85 20.03
C SER A 123 3.79 -14.31 21.45
N GLY A 124 4.56 -13.23 21.77
CA GLY A 124 4.51 -12.59 23.07
C GLY A 124 5.81 -12.56 23.91
N GLY A 125 7.00 -12.95 23.38
CA GLY A 125 8.27 -12.98 24.11
C GLY A 125 8.51 -14.23 24.96
N PRO A 126 9.72 -14.41 25.54
CA PRO A 126 10.12 -15.65 26.23
C PRO A 126 9.29 -16.06 27.45
N ALA A 127 8.47 -15.14 27.98
CA ALA A 127 7.58 -15.37 29.12
C ALA A 127 6.10 -15.13 28.78
N ALA A 128 5.76 -14.83 27.53
CA ALA A 128 4.41 -14.46 27.16
C ALA A 128 3.63 -15.69 26.66
N ARG A 129 2.43 -15.79 27.19
CA ARG A 129 1.41 -16.75 26.73
C ARG A 129 1.10 -16.47 25.26
N PRO A 130 0.90 -17.51 24.41
CA PRO A 130 0.61 -17.32 23.00
C PRO A 130 -0.65 -16.48 22.83
N PHE A 131 -0.59 -15.45 21.99
CA PHE A 131 -1.68 -14.52 21.76
C PHE A 131 -2.85 -15.20 21.02
N LEU A 132 -2.51 -15.97 19.97
CA LEU A 132 -3.41 -16.79 19.16
C LEU A 132 -2.70 -18.09 18.80
N ASP A 133 -3.46 -19.13 18.47
CA ASP A 133 -2.93 -20.35 17.91
C ASP A 133 -2.21 -20.11 16.57
N GLU A 134 -1.16 -20.88 16.29
CA GLU A 134 -0.33 -20.70 15.09
C GLU A 134 -1.10 -20.85 13.78
N TRP A 135 -2.08 -21.75 13.74
CA TRP A 135 -2.92 -21.94 12.56
C TRP A 135 -3.74 -20.69 12.22
N VAL A 136 -4.14 -19.87 13.22
CA VAL A 136 -4.88 -18.62 13.01
C VAL A 136 -4.02 -17.63 12.23
N PHE A 137 -2.76 -17.46 12.61
CA PHE A 137 -1.83 -16.58 11.87
C PHE A 137 -1.65 -17.06 10.43
N THR A 138 -1.47 -18.36 10.21
CA THR A 138 -1.33 -18.92 8.86
C THR A 138 -2.56 -18.67 8.01
N VAL A 139 -3.76 -18.90 8.54
CA VAL A 139 -5.02 -18.65 7.84
C VAL A 139 -5.20 -17.16 7.52
N VAL A 140 -4.99 -16.30 8.50
CA VAL A 140 -5.17 -14.85 8.37
C VAL A 140 -4.18 -14.24 7.37
N TYR A 141 -2.90 -14.55 7.50
CA TYR A 141 -1.88 -14.01 6.59
C TYR A 141 -1.99 -14.55 5.17
N THR A 142 -2.33 -15.83 5.00
CA THR A 142 -2.63 -16.39 3.68
C THR A 142 -3.86 -15.70 3.08
N GLY A 143 -4.90 -15.46 3.86
CA GLY A 143 -6.08 -14.71 3.46
C GLY A 143 -5.72 -13.29 3.00
N PHE A 144 -4.91 -12.58 3.76
CA PHE A 144 -4.44 -11.23 3.39
C PHE A 144 -3.59 -11.21 2.12
N ILE A 145 -2.76 -12.21 1.89
CA ILE A 145 -1.98 -12.32 0.64
C ILE A 145 -2.91 -12.53 -0.56
N VAL A 146 -3.87 -13.47 -0.45
CA VAL A 146 -4.87 -13.72 -1.51
C VAL A 146 -5.69 -12.45 -1.78
N GLN A 147 -6.13 -11.77 -0.73
CA GLN A 147 -6.88 -10.52 -0.80
C GLN A 147 -6.06 -9.42 -1.49
N ALA A 148 -4.80 -9.25 -1.11
CA ALA A 148 -3.90 -8.26 -1.68
C ALA A 148 -3.67 -8.49 -3.18
N LEU A 149 -3.41 -9.73 -3.58
CA LEU A 149 -3.24 -10.11 -4.99
C LEU A 149 -4.53 -9.87 -5.80
N ALA A 150 -5.68 -10.27 -5.26
CA ALA A 150 -6.95 -10.12 -5.93
C ALA A 150 -7.35 -8.63 -6.07
N LEU A 151 -7.27 -7.85 -4.98
CA LEU A 151 -7.56 -6.40 -4.99
C LEU A 151 -6.56 -5.62 -5.84
N GLY A 152 -5.27 -5.94 -5.72
CA GLY A 152 -4.23 -5.31 -6.53
C GLY A 152 -4.46 -5.53 -8.03
N ALA A 153 -4.79 -6.76 -8.42
CA ALA A 153 -5.14 -7.07 -9.81
C ALA A 153 -6.42 -6.34 -10.26
N LEU A 154 -7.47 -6.31 -9.44
CA LEU A 154 -8.70 -5.55 -9.72
C LEU A 154 -8.42 -4.06 -9.86
N PHE A 155 -7.62 -3.49 -8.97
CA PHE A 155 -7.22 -2.08 -9.04
C PHE A 155 -6.43 -1.78 -10.32
N VAL A 156 -5.47 -2.63 -10.70
CA VAL A 156 -4.71 -2.47 -11.94
C VAL A 156 -5.62 -2.54 -13.17
N LEU A 157 -6.56 -3.50 -13.22
CA LEU A 157 -7.52 -3.61 -14.33
C LEU A 157 -8.42 -2.37 -14.42
N TYR A 158 -8.96 -1.93 -13.29
CA TYR A 158 -9.80 -0.75 -13.20
C TYR A 158 -9.04 0.52 -13.58
N ALA A 159 -7.87 0.72 -13.00
CA ALA A 159 -7.04 1.87 -13.24
C ALA A 159 -6.57 1.95 -14.70
N ARG A 160 -6.21 0.82 -15.32
CA ARG A 160 -5.88 0.76 -16.76
C ARG A 160 -7.06 1.13 -17.64
N ALA A 161 -8.27 0.72 -17.27
CA ALA A 161 -9.47 1.03 -18.05
C ALA A 161 -9.89 2.51 -17.92
N ARG A 162 -9.72 3.11 -16.72
CA ARG A 162 -10.16 4.47 -16.43
C ARG A 162 -9.11 5.53 -16.70
N TRP A 163 -7.86 5.26 -16.31
CA TRP A 163 -6.77 6.25 -16.32
C TRP A 163 -5.54 5.79 -17.10
N GLY A 164 -5.63 4.65 -17.81
CA GLY A 164 -4.49 4.09 -18.52
C GLY A 164 -3.83 5.06 -19.52
N HIS A 165 -4.59 6.03 -20.03
CA HIS A 165 -4.09 7.08 -20.88
C HIS A 165 -3.10 8.03 -20.16
N LEU A 166 -3.22 8.24 -18.84
CA LEU A 166 -2.37 9.16 -18.07
C LEU A 166 -0.95 8.64 -17.82
N TRP A 167 -0.77 7.32 -17.77
CA TRP A 167 0.54 6.70 -17.52
C TRP A 167 1.12 5.92 -18.71
N ARG A 168 0.48 6.03 -19.87
CA ARG A 168 1.08 5.51 -21.11
C ARG A 168 2.30 6.34 -21.49
N GLY A 169 3.32 5.65 -22.06
CA GLY A 169 4.54 6.29 -22.52
C GLY A 169 5.78 5.85 -21.74
N ARG A 170 6.87 6.47 -22.07
CA ARG A 170 8.19 6.23 -21.47
C ARG A 170 8.61 7.42 -20.62
N ILE A 171 9.55 7.21 -19.70
CA ILE A 171 10.11 8.26 -18.84
C ILE A 171 10.72 9.39 -19.70
N SER A 172 11.37 9.04 -20.83
CA SER A 172 11.94 10.03 -21.75
C SER A 172 10.93 11.07 -22.25
N GLY A 173 9.65 10.70 -22.39
CA GLY A 173 8.57 11.64 -22.75
C GLY A 173 8.21 12.67 -21.67
N LEU A 174 8.78 12.55 -20.48
CA LEU A 174 8.64 13.57 -19.43
C LEU A 174 9.71 14.66 -19.51
N ALA A 175 10.77 14.47 -20.31
CA ALA A 175 11.86 15.45 -20.42
C ALA A 175 11.36 16.77 -21.02
N GLY A 176 11.57 17.87 -20.32
CA GLY A 176 11.25 19.21 -20.79
C GLY A 176 9.79 19.66 -20.67
N GLN A 177 8.88 18.83 -20.14
CA GLN A 177 7.45 19.16 -20.08
C GLN A 177 7.01 19.70 -18.70
N GLY A 178 6.22 20.79 -18.71
CA GLY A 178 5.45 21.33 -17.60
C GLY A 178 6.11 22.49 -16.82
N PRO A 179 5.32 23.51 -16.47
CA PRO A 179 5.78 24.68 -15.71
C PRO A 179 6.18 24.35 -14.27
N THR A 180 5.66 23.26 -13.71
CA THR A 180 5.87 22.86 -12.31
C THR A 180 7.09 21.92 -12.11
N ARG A 181 7.88 21.69 -13.16
CA ARG A 181 8.99 20.73 -13.15
C ARG A 181 10.05 21.02 -12.07
N GLY A 182 10.38 22.28 -11.86
CA GLY A 182 11.30 22.69 -10.79
C GLY A 182 10.78 22.31 -9.40
N VAL A 183 9.51 22.59 -9.15
CA VAL A 183 8.84 22.26 -7.90
C VAL A 183 8.76 20.75 -7.70
N GLN A 184 8.40 19.99 -8.73
CA GLN A 184 8.35 18.53 -8.66
C GLN A 184 9.73 17.92 -8.32
N ARG A 185 10.81 18.44 -8.91
CA ARG A 185 12.18 18.01 -8.58
C ARG A 185 12.57 18.33 -7.15
N ALA A 186 12.30 19.57 -6.70
CA ALA A 186 12.58 19.97 -5.32
C ALA A 186 11.80 19.11 -4.32
N THR A 187 10.50 18.90 -4.55
CA THR A 187 9.66 18.05 -3.70
C THR A 187 10.13 16.59 -3.70
N ALA A 188 10.55 16.05 -4.85
CA ALA A 188 11.08 14.70 -4.92
C ALA A 188 12.39 14.55 -4.14
N LEU A 189 13.28 15.53 -4.20
CA LEU A 189 14.53 15.53 -3.40
C LEU A 189 14.22 15.64 -1.92
N MET A 190 13.32 16.53 -1.52
CA MET A 190 12.90 16.68 -0.12
C MET A 190 12.26 15.40 0.40
N ALA A 191 11.31 14.83 -0.33
CA ALA A 191 10.67 13.58 0.05
C ALA A 191 11.70 12.43 0.14
N SER A 192 12.65 12.35 -0.80
CA SER A 192 13.74 11.37 -0.75
C SER A 192 14.62 11.57 0.48
N ALA A 193 14.95 12.82 0.84
CA ALA A 193 15.72 13.13 2.05
C ALA A 193 14.97 12.69 3.33
N VAL A 194 13.65 12.91 3.39
CA VAL A 194 12.82 12.43 4.51
C VAL A 194 12.81 10.90 4.59
N VAL A 195 12.74 10.20 3.44
CA VAL A 195 12.79 8.72 3.38
C VAL A 195 14.15 8.18 3.84
N LEU A 196 15.25 8.94 3.70
CA LEU A 196 16.57 8.46 4.15
C LEU A 196 16.61 8.20 5.66
N VAL A 197 15.82 8.91 6.47
CA VAL A 197 15.76 8.67 7.92
C VAL A 197 15.26 7.26 8.23
N PRO A 198 14.03 6.86 7.84
CA PRO A 198 13.56 5.50 8.07
C PRO A 198 14.37 4.45 7.30
N LEU A 199 14.86 4.75 6.10
CA LEU A 199 15.72 3.84 5.36
C LEU A 199 16.99 3.48 6.17
N THR A 200 17.67 4.48 6.72
CA THR A 200 18.87 4.27 7.52
C THR A 200 18.56 3.51 8.80
N ALA A 201 17.50 3.89 9.53
CA ALA A 201 17.11 3.22 10.76
C ALA A 201 16.79 1.73 10.52
N HIS A 202 15.93 1.42 9.55
CA HIS A 202 15.56 0.04 9.22
C HIS A 202 16.76 -0.77 8.67
N LEU A 203 17.65 -0.14 7.91
CA LEU A 203 18.87 -0.80 7.42
C LEU A 203 19.80 -1.18 8.60
N LEU A 204 20.01 -0.27 9.55
CA LEU A 204 20.77 -0.54 10.76
C LEU A 204 20.14 -1.68 11.57
N TRP A 205 18.83 -1.67 11.75
CA TRP A 205 18.12 -2.73 12.48
C TRP A 205 18.13 -4.06 11.74
N ALA A 206 17.96 -4.05 10.43
CA ALA A 206 18.06 -5.26 9.59
C ALA A 206 19.45 -5.90 9.62
N THR A 207 20.50 -5.09 9.78
CA THR A 207 21.90 -5.57 9.88
C THR A 207 22.36 -5.87 11.31
N GLY A 208 21.45 -5.79 12.30
CA GLY A 208 21.71 -6.21 13.68
C GLY A 208 22.10 -5.08 14.63
N SER A 209 22.16 -3.81 14.21
CA SER A 209 22.38 -2.68 15.12
C SER A 209 21.28 -2.60 16.19
N ALA A 210 21.68 -2.28 17.42
CA ALA A 210 20.76 -2.02 18.53
C ALA A 210 20.43 -0.53 18.69
N SER A 211 21.02 0.33 17.87
CA SER A 211 20.93 1.78 18.03
C SER A 211 19.48 2.26 18.00
N GLY A 212 19.07 2.92 19.07
CA GLY A 212 17.73 3.49 19.20
C GLY A 212 16.60 2.47 19.41
N LEU A 213 16.87 1.19 19.54
CA LEU A 213 15.88 0.20 19.97
C LEU A 213 15.76 0.18 21.50
N THR A 214 14.56 -0.09 22.01
CA THR A 214 14.35 -0.33 23.43
C THR A 214 14.91 -1.69 23.85
N ALA A 215 15.21 -1.86 25.13
CA ALA A 215 15.70 -3.14 25.67
C ALA A 215 14.73 -4.29 25.36
N THR A 216 13.42 -4.05 25.44
CA THR A 216 12.38 -5.02 25.07
C THR A 216 12.50 -5.43 23.61
N LYS A 217 12.65 -4.47 22.69
CA LYS A 217 12.80 -4.77 21.26
C LYS A 217 14.10 -5.49 20.94
N ILE A 218 15.16 -5.22 21.66
CA ILE A 218 16.44 -5.94 21.53
C ILE A 218 16.28 -7.39 21.97
N ALA A 219 15.58 -7.64 23.09
CA ALA A 219 15.32 -8.99 23.59
C ALA A 219 14.37 -9.82 22.69
N GLU A 220 13.46 -9.16 21.97
CA GLU A 220 12.50 -9.78 21.05
C GLU A 220 13.06 -10.03 19.63
N ARG A 221 14.34 -9.77 19.37
CA ARG A 221 14.95 -9.96 18.05
C ARG A 221 14.99 -11.43 17.64
N THR A 222 14.41 -11.70 16.51
CA THR A 222 14.36 -13.01 15.87
C THR A 222 14.59 -12.86 14.38
N SER A 223 14.67 -13.97 13.63
CA SER A 223 14.71 -13.90 12.17
C SER A 223 13.51 -13.17 11.57
N ASP A 224 12.36 -13.26 12.22
CA ASP A 224 11.14 -12.55 11.80
C ASP A 224 11.30 -11.03 11.89
N PHE A 225 11.94 -10.53 12.93
CA PHE A 225 12.28 -9.12 13.07
C PHE A 225 13.16 -8.65 11.91
N TYR A 226 14.27 -9.33 11.65
CA TYR A 226 15.19 -8.95 10.57
C TYR A 226 14.54 -9.01 9.19
N ALA A 227 13.68 -10.01 8.93
CA ALA A 227 12.93 -10.13 7.69
C ALA A 227 11.98 -8.94 7.48
N LEU A 228 11.32 -8.49 8.55
CA LEU A 228 10.41 -7.35 8.50
C LEU A 228 11.18 -6.03 8.27
N GLU A 229 12.29 -5.83 8.97
CA GLU A 229 13.16 -4.66 8.79
C GLU A 229 13.69 -4.58 7.35
N ALA A 230 14.10 -5.71 6.76
CA ALA A 230 14.51 -5.79 5.36
C ALA A 230 13.38 -5.44 4.40
N ALA A 231 12.13 -5.83 4.69
CA ALA A 231 10.98 -5.42 3.90
C ALA A 231 10.75 -3.89 3.95
N TYR A 232 10.93 -3.24 5.09
CA TYR A 232 10.85 -1.77 5.18
C TYR A 232 11.95 -1.08 4.38
N VAL A 233 13.17 -1.60 4.40
CA VAL A 233 14.26 -1.12 3.53
C VAL A 233 13.86 -1.21 2.07
N LEU A 234 13.27 -2.34 1.63
CA LEU A 234 12.80 -2.51 0.26
C LEU A 234 11.78 -1.43 -0.12
N PHE A 235 10.76 -1.17 0.71
CA PHE A 235 9.74 -0.16 0.42
C PHE A 235 10.31 1.26 0.40
N ALA A 236 11.26 1.58 1.25
CA ALA A 236 11.95 2.87 1.25
C ALA A 236 12.76 3.05 -0.06
N VAL A 237 13.51 2.03 -0.48
CA VAL A 237 14.26 2.03 -1.74
C VAL A 237 13.32 2.15 -2.94
N MET A 238 12.19 1.41 -2.96
CA MET A 238 11.18 1.52 -4.00
C MET A 238 10.64 2.95 -4.11
N THR A 239 10.37 3.59 -2.98
CA THR A 239 9.86 4.97 -2.91
C THR A 239 10.85 5.95 -3.52
N VAL A 240 12.10 5.95 -3.05
CA VAL A 240 13.14 6.85 -3.53
C VAL A 240 13.41 6.63 -5.02
N THR A 241 13.56 5.37 -5.44
CA THR A 241 13.81 5.02 -6.84
C THR A 241 12.66 5.50 -7.74
N GLY A 242 11.41 5.24 -7.36
CA GLY A 242 10.24 5.69 -8.10
C GLY A 242 10.19 7.21 -8.25
N LEU A 243 10.41 7.94 -7.14
CA LEU A 243 10.44 9.41 -7.13
C LEU A 243 11.53 9.98 -8.05
N LEU A 244 12.76 9.50 -7.90
CA LEU A 244 13.91 10.02 -8.65
C LEU A 244 13.80 9.72 -10.14
N LEU A 245 13.29 8.55 -10.53
CA LEU A 245 13.05 8.21 -11.93
C LEU A 245 11.99 9.11 -12.58
N VAL A 246 10.97 9.54 -11.85
CA VAL A 246 9.95 10.48 -12.36
C VAL A 246 10.48 11.91 -12.39
N ALA A 247 11.18 12.35 -11.34
CA ALA A 247 11.68 13.71 -11.21
C ALA A 247 12.85 14.01 -12.16
N PHE A 248 13.72 13.03 -12.39
CA PHE A 248 14.93 13.14 -13.21
C PHE A 248 14.90 12.14 -14.37
N PRO A 249 13.99 12.32 -15.34
CA PRO A 249 13.90 11.42 -16.47
C PRO A 249 15.18 11.50 -17.31
N ARG A 250 15.94 10.43 -17.31
CA ARG A 250 17.07 10.25 -18.23
C ARG A 250 16.56 9.66 -19.52
N ALA A 251 17.30 9.83 -20.60
CA ALA A 251 16.98 9.23 -21.90
C ALA A 251 17.00 7.69 -21.78
N GLY A 252 15.88 7.10 -21.35
CA GLY A 252 15.75 5.67 -21.10
C GLY A 252 14.43 5.13 -21.65
N ALA A 253 14.45 3.86 -22.04
CA ALA A 253 13.29 3.14 -22.60
C ALA A 253 12.29 2.66 -21.53
N LEU A 254 12.51 2.97 -20.25
CA LEU A 254 11.66 2.50 -19.16
C LEU A 254 10.22 3.01 -19.27
N PRO A 255 9.22 2.11 -19.17
CA PRO A 255 7.83 2.50 -19.20
C PRO A 255 7.48 3.31 -17.93
N LEU A 256 6.76 4.41 -18.10
CA LEU A 256 6.38 5.33 -17.00
C LEU A 256 5.62 4.62 -15.85
N ARG A 257 4.87 3.57 -16.19
CA ARG A 257 4.15 2.76 -15.20
C ARG A 257 5.06 2.17 -14.11
N LEU A 258 6.33 1.85 -14.42
CA LEU A 258 7.23 1.22 -13.47
C LEU A 258 7.59 2.16 -12.32
N PRO A 259 8.18 3.36 -12.53
CA PRO A 259 8.49 4.25 -11.42
C PRO A 259 7.24 4.74 -10.66
N LEU A 260 6.12 4.92 -11.36
CA LEU A 260 4.86 5.28 -10.69
C LEU A 260 4.36 4.16 -9.77
N SER A 261 4.48 2.87 -10.19
CA SER A 261 4.12 1.74 -9.33
C SER A 261 5.06 1.61 -8.14
N LEU A 262 6.37 1.81 -8.33
CA LEU A 262 7.35 1.78 -7.24
C LEU A 262 7.05 2.86 -6.20
N ALA A 263 6.83 4.11 -6.66
CA ALA A 263 6.46 5.22 -5.77
C ALA A 263 5.13 4.97 -5.06
N PHE A 264 4.11 4.47 -5.76
CA PHE A 264 2.78 4.20 -5.21
C PHE A 264 2.82 3.14 -4.10
N VAL A 265 3.42 1.98 -4.39
CA VAL A 265 3.48 0.86 -3.43
C VAL A 265 4.40 1.17 -2.26
N GLY A 266 5.60 1.69 -2.53
CA GLY A 266 6.56 2.02 -1.49
C GLY A 266 6.05 3.10 -0.53
N SER A 267 5.50 4.21 -1.07
CA SER A 267 4.96 5.29 -0.25
C SER A 267 3.75 4.85 0.58
N ALA A 268 2.89 4.01 0.01
CA ALA A 268 1.74 3.45 0.71
C ALA A 268 2.18 2.59 1.91
N ALA A 269 3.15 1.70 1.70
CA ALA A 269 3.69 0.86 2.76
C ALA A 269 4.32 1.70 3.88
N LEU A 270 5.15 2.69 3.53
CA LEU A 270 5.76 3.58 4.52
C LEU A 270 4.71 4.34 5.33
N ALA A 271 3.76 5.02 4.67
CA ALA A 271 2.78 5.83 5.38
C ALA A 271 1.85 5.01 6.27
N CYS A 272 1.29 3.93 5.75
CA CYS A 272 0.30 3.15 6.48
C CYS A 272 0.91 2.44 7.68
N TRP A 273 2.09 1.85 7.55
CA TRP A 273 2.76 1.20 8.67
C TRP A 273 3.42 2.17 9.64
N GLY A 274 4.00 3.27 9.15
CA GLY A 274 4.43 4.36 10.01
C GLY A 274 3.30 4.90 10.88
N GLY A 275 2.15 5.18 10.26
CA GLY A 275 0.94 5.61 10.97
C GLY A 275 0.40 4.55 11.94
N TYR A 276 0.37 3.28 11.53
CA TYR A 276 -0.04 2.17 12.39
C TYR A 276 0.88 2.03 13.62
N MET A 277 2.19 2.08 13.45
CA MET A 277 3.14 2.01 14.56
C MET A 277 3.03 3.21 15.51
N MET A 278 2.75 4.40 14.99
CA MET A 278 2.48 5.57 15.84
C MET A 278 1.19 5.41 16.63
N LEU A 279 0.11 4.91 16.02
CA LEU A 279 -1.15 4.66 16.72
C LEU A 279 -0.98 3.63 17.83
N THR A 280 -0.32 2.51 17.56
CA THR A 280 -0.04 1.48 18.57
C THR A 280 0.85 2.00 19.71
N ALA A 281 1.77 2.92 19.42
CA ALA A 281 2.59 3.57 20.43
C ALA A 281 1.77 4.51 21.34
N LEU A 282 0.77 5.21 20.79
CA LEU A 282 -0.12 6.10 21.56
C LEU A 282 -1.10 5.31 22.44
N GLU A 283 -1.57 4.16 21.98
CA GLU A 283 -2.47 3.30 22.75
C GLU A 283 -1.75 2.59 23.90
N ASN A 284 -0.44 2.41 23.79
CA ASN A 284 0.33 1.64 24.75
C ASN A 284 0.64 2.48 26.00
N ARG A 285 -0.10 2.25 27.08
CA ARG A 285 0.07 2.94 28.37
C ARG A 285 1.14 2.32 29.26
N ASP A 286 1.66 1.14 28.92
CA ASP A 286 2.69 0.45 29.68
C ASP A 286 4.07 1.13 29.46
N PRO A 287 4.70 1.68 30.52
CA PRO A 287 6.01 2.31 30.40
C PRO A 287 7.11 1.39 29.86
N SER A 288 7.02 0.08 30.10
CA SER A 288 8.00 -0.91 29.64
C SER A 288 7.94 -1.17 28.14
N ARG A 289 6.82 -0.82 27.50
CA ARG A 289 6.57 -1.00 26.08
C ARG A 289 6.64 0.31 25.28
N ARG A 290 7.04 1.41 25.92
CA ARG A 290 7.22 2.68 25.21
C ARG A 290 8.27 2.51 24.12
N ILE A 291 7.97 3.08 22.95
CA ILE A 291 8.96 3.16 21.87
C ILE A 291 10.00 4.22 22.19
N SER A 292 11.22 4.05 21.68
CA SER A 292 12.26 5.05 21.82
C SER A 292 11.98 6.30 20.97
N GLU A 293 12.66 7.39 21.26
CA GLU A 293 12.56 8.61 20.46
C GLU A 293 12.96 8.38 19.00
N LEU A 294 14.03 7.59 18.75
CA LEU A 294 14.43 7.26 17.39
C LEU A 294 13.37 6.44 16.64
N MET A 295 12.76 5.47 17.30
CA MET A 295 11.65 4.71 16.71
C MET A 295 10.46 5.64 16.37
N ASN A 296 10.13 6.55 17.31
CA ASN A 296 9.03 7.52 17.08
C ASN A 296 9.34 8.44 15.89
N VAL A 297 10.56 8.99 15.82
CA VAL A 297 11.00 9.79 14.66
C VAL A 297 10.94 8.96 13.38
N THR A 298 11.43 7.73 13.40
CA THR A 298 11.40 6.83 12.22
C THR A 298 9.99 6.63 11.68
N TYR A 299 9.04 6.30 12.55
CA TYR A 299 7.64 6.07 12.15
C TYR A 299 6.94 7.36 11.70
N SER A 300 7.23 8.48 12.36
CA SER A 300 6.73 9.80 11.94
C SER A 300 7.24 10.19 10.56
N MET A 301 8.53 9.96 10.28
CA MET A 301 9.13 10.23 8.97
C MET A 301 8.62 9.29 7.89
N GLN A 302 8.30 8.03 8.21
CA GLN A 302 7.63 7.12 7.27
C GLN A 302 6.26 7.64 6.87
N LEU A 303 5.44 8.03 7.84
CA LEU A 303 4.11 8.60 7.58
C LEU A 303 4.21 9.87 6.74
N LEU A 304 5.06 10.80 7.16
CA LEU A 304 5.27 12.07 6.45
C LEU A 304 5.76 11.86 5.02
N ALA A 305 6.78 11.03 4.83
CA ALA A 305 7.31 10.71 3.52
C ALA A 305 6.27 10.14 2.58
N GLY A 306 5.51 9.15 3.06
CA GLY A 306 4.47 8.51 2.24
C GLY A 306 3.36 9.49 1.84
N MET A 307 2.94 10.37 2.75
CA MET A 307 1.93 11.41 2.46
C MET A 307 2.46 12.46 1.46
N LEU A 308 3.72 12.87 1.57
CA LEU A 308 4.35 13.79 0.60
C LEU A 308 4.37 13.17 -0.80
N VAL A 309 4.74 11.90 -0.91
CA VAL A 309 4.78 11.17 -2.19
C VAL A 309 3.39 11.00 -2.78
N PHE A 310 2.39 10.67 -1.95
CA PHE A 310 1.00 10.58 -2.38
C PHE A 310 0.50 11.91 -2.95
N THR A 311 0.74 13.01 -2.25
CA THR A 311 0.37 14.37 -2.66
C THR A 311 1.06 14.75 -3.98
N MET A 312 2.36 14.48 -4.09
CA MET A 312 3.12 14.73 -5.31
C MET A 312 2.58 13.92 -6.50
N GLY A 313 2.20 12.65 -6.26
CA GLY A 313 1.54 11.81 -7.26
C GLY A 313 0.21 12.38 -7.73
N ALA A 314 -0.61 12.90 -6.81
CA ALA A 314 -1.88 13.54 -7.13
C ALA A 314 -1.68 14.77 -8.03
N TYR A 315 -0.73 15.63 -7.70
CA TYR A 315 -0.35 16.79 -8.53
C TYR A 315 0.16 16.38 -9.92
N PHE A 316 1.03 15.38 -9.98
CA PHE A 316 1.56 14.86 -11.24
C PHE A 316 0.43 14.39 -12.19
N PHE A 317 -0.54 13.64 -11.66
CA PHE A 317 -1.66 13.16 -12.47
C PHE A 317 -2.65 14.27 -12.83
N ALA A 318 -2.90 15.23 -11.95
CA ALA A 318 -3.75 16.39 -12.24
C ALA A 318 -3.17 17.24 -13.37
N GLU A 319 -1.87 17.55 -13.34
CA GLU A 319 -1.17 18.29 -14.40
C GLU A 319 -1.23 17.56 -15.74
N ARG A 320 -0.99 16.25 -15.76
CA ARG A 320 -1.10 15.46 -17.01
C ARG A 320 -2.52 15.39 -17.55
N ALA A 321 -3.52 15.37 -16.70
CA ALA A 321 -4.91 15.40 -17.13
C ALA A 321 -5.27 16.74 -17.78
N ALA A 322 -4.84 17.86 -17.17
CA ALA A 322 -5.05 19.21 -17.70
C ALA A 322 -4.36 19.42 -19.07
N GLN A 323 -3.09 19.00 -19.20
CA GLN A 323 -2.34 19.14 -20.46
C GLN A 323 -3.00 18.42 -21.63
N ARG A 324 -3.63 17.26 -21.39
CA ARG A 324 -4.34 16.51 -22.44
C ARG A 324 -5.67 17.13 -22.82
N GLY A 325 -6.42 17.65 -21.86
CA GLY A 325 -7.65 18.36 -22.15
C GLY A 325 -7.43 19.56 -23.10
N HIS A 326 -6.41 20.36 -22.84
CA HIS A 326 -6.04 21.48 -23.72
C HIS A 326 -5.58 21.03 -25.12
N GLY A 327 -4.89 19.89 -25.21
CA GLY A 327 -4.47 19.32 -26.50
C GLY A 327 -5.64 18.90 -27.37
N GLU A 328 -6.66 18.25 -26.79
CA GLU A 328 -7.87 17.80 -27.49
C GLU A 328 -8.74 18.99 -27.95
N GLU A 329 -8.89 20.03 -27.12
CA GLU A 329 -9.60 21.27 -27.49
C GLU A 329 -8.91 22.01 -28.63
N SER A 330 -7.58 22.09 -28.63
CA SER A 330 -6.80 22.72 -29.69
C SER A 330 -6.94 21.99 -31.04
N VAL A 331 -6.92 20.66 -31.03
CA VAL A 331 -7.13 19.86 -32.26
C VAL A 331 -8.56 20.01 -32.78
N ALA A 332 -9.57 19.94 -31.91
CA ALA A 332 -10.97 20.11 -32.29
C ALA A 332 -11.24 21.51 -32.87
N SER A 333 -10.62 22.56 -32.30
CA SER A 333 -10.68 23.92 -32.80
C SER A 333 -10.03 24.06 -34.18
N SER A 334 -8.88 23.43 -34.38
CA SER A 334 -8.17 23.42 -35.68
C SER A 334 -8.95 22.70 -36.79
N ASP A 335 -9.59 21.57 -36.45
CA ASP A 335 -10.42 20.82 -37.39
C ASP A 335 -11.70 21.60 -37.77
N SER A 336 -12.29 22.33 -36.81
CA SER A 336 -13.47 23.18 -37.08
C SER A 336 -13.14 24.36 -38.01
N VAL A 337 -11.98 24.97 -37.81
CA VAL A 337 -11.48 26.08 -38.70
C VAL A 337 -11.21 25.56 -40.11
N LEU A 338 -10.53 24.41 -40.25
CA LEU A 338 -10.29 23.78 -41.53
C LEU A 338 -11.60 23.44 -42.28
N HIS A 339 -12.58 22.91 -41.58
CA HIS A 339 -13.87 22.59 -42.16
C HIS A 339 -14.63 23.86 -42.63
N THR A 340 -14.50 24.96 -41.89
CA THR A 340 -15.13 26.26 -42.25
C THR A 340 -14.48 26.86 -43.47
N VAL A 341 -13.14 26.78 -43.61
CA VAL A 341 -12.40 27.30 -44.75
C VAL A 341 -12.72 26.50 -46.03
N LEU A 342 -12.80 25.17 -45.93
CA LEU A 342 -13.09 24.32 -47.10
C LEU A 342 -14.53 24.43 -47.58
N THR A 343 -15.47 24.91 -46.78
CA THR A 343 -16.89 25.10 -47.16
C THR A 343 -17.17 26.50 -47.74
N HIS A 344 -16.22 27.45 -47.63
CA HIS A 344 -16.38 28.81 -48.15
C HIS A 344 -15.73 29.01 -49.55
N ASP A 345 -14.89 28.12 -50.01
CA ASP A 345 -14.20 28.19 -51.33
C ASP A 345 -14.89 27.31 -52.41
N GLY A 346 -16.11 26.86 -52.23
CA GLY A 346 -16.98 26.14 -53.19
C GLY A 346 -18.25 26.95 -53.50
#